data_7564a200165e9c9008f216e5e95a87f1
#
_entry.id   7564a200165e9c9008f216e5e95a87f1
#
_cell.length_a   1.000
_cell.length_b   1.000
_cell.length_c   1.000
_cell.angle_alpha   90.00
_cell.angle_beta   90.00
_cell.angle_gamma   90.00
#
_symmetry.space_group_name_H-M   'P 1'
#
loop_
_entity.id
_entity.type
_entity.pdbx_description
1 polymer ?
#
loop_
_entity_poly.entity_id
_entity_poly.type
_entity_poly.pdbx_seq_one_letter_code
_entity_poly.pdbx_strand_id
1 'polypeptide(L)'
;VLENYKLYINDIENTTSLKFFDSGIVEIQLNSEVNNSSNKVEIAFIVDATGSMGDELEFLKDDLKDVIQRSEQNNSALDIFTGTVFYRDINDDYLVKSSGFTNNIDTTLEYIKSQYASGGGDYPEAVNSALNEALTQLQWSLNSKTRIAFLLLDAPPHHNSQIVEELHDLVTLSAEKGIKIIPVTASGIDKETEFLMRFFSVSTNGTYVFITNDSGIGNDHIEASVGEYEVENLNDLLVRLINKYSSDSSN
;
A
#
# COMPACT_ATOMS: atom_id res chain seq x y z
N VAL A 1 -13.94 -2.15 -29.17
CA VAL A 1 -13.24 -2.85 -28.07
C VAL A 1 -13.82 -2.50 -26.69
N LEU A 2 -14.45 -1.32 -26.54
CA LEU A 2 -14.99 -0.85 -25.25
C LEU A 2 -16.50 -1.17 -25.05
N GLU A 3 -17.13 -1.83 -26.00
CA GLU A 3 -18.58 -2.18 -25.96
C GLU A 3 -18.91 -3.26 -24.90
N ASN A 4 -17.89 -3.87 -24.29
CA ASN A 4 -18.06 -4.97 -23.33
C ASN A 4 -17.79 -4.57 -21.87
N TYR A 5 -17.52 -3.30 -21.58
CA TYR A 5 -17.31 -2.87 -20.21
C TYR A 5 -18.63 -2.49 -19.54
N LYS A 6 -18.86 -3.04 -18.36
CA LYS A 6 -19.99 -2.72 -17.51
C LYS A 6 -19.51 -1.89 -16.33
N LEU A 7 -20.22 -0.82 -16.02
CA LEU A 7 -19.95 -0.01 -14.84
C LEU A 7 -20.94 -0.42 -13.74
N TYR A 8 -20.41 -0.78 -12.58
CA TYR A 8 -21.18 -1.02 -11.38
C TYR A 8 -20.90 0.09 -10.36
N ILE A 9 -21.96 0.64 -9.78
CA ILE A 9 -21.90 1.61 -8.70
C ILE A 9 -22.74 1.07 -7.57
N ASN A 10 -22.15 0.79 -6.40
CA ASN A 10 -22.82 0.15 -5.26
C ASN A 10 -23.56 -1.14 -5.67
N ASP A 11 -22.86 -2.03 -6.38
CA ASP A 11 -23.38 -3.31 -6.91
C ASP A 11 -24.56 -3.20 -7.89
N ILE A 12 -24.91 -2.01 -8.33
CA ILE A 12 -25.95 -1.78 -9.33
C ILE A 12 -25.29 -1.52 -10.68
N GLU A 13 -25.64 -2.34 -11.68
CA GLU A 13 -25.18 -2.11 -13.05
C GLU A 13 -25.71 -0.75 -13.54
N ASN A 14 -24.78 0.15 -13.86
CA ASN A 14 -25.13 1.46 -14.40
C ASN A 14 -25.24 1.36 -15.92
N THR A 15 -26.46 1.52 -16.43
CA THR A 15 -26.76 1.44 -17.87
C THR A 15 -26.53 2.77 -18.60
N THR A 16 -26.01 3.80 -17.90
CA THR A 16 -25.69 5.08 -18.55
C THR A 16 -24.58 4.85 -19.58
N SER A 17 -24.79 5.29 -20.81
CA SER A 17 -23.79 5.19 -21.85
C SER A 17 -22.52 5.94 -21.46
N LEU A 18 -21.40 5.23 -21.33
CA LEU A 18 -20.12 5.83 -21.11
C LEU A 18 -19.76 6.71 -22.32
N LYS A 19 -19.55 7.99 -22.10
CA LYS A 19 -19.03 8.90 -23.13
C LYS A 19 -17.51 8.92 -23.03
N PHE A 20 -16.86 8.48 -24.09
CA PHE A 20 -15.41 8.57 -24.21
C PHE A 20 -15.08 9.89 -24.92
N PHE A 21 -14.17 10.65 -24.32
CA PHE A 21 -13.58 11.81 -24.96
C PHE A 21 -12.35 11.38 -25.77
N ASP A 22 -11.99 12.15 -26.80
CA ASP A 22 -10.77 11.92 -27.61
C ASP A 22 -9.50 11.92 -26.76
N SER A 23 -9.55 12.50 -25.55
CA SER A 23 -8.47 12.47 -24.55
C SER A 23 -8.26 11.12 -23.87
N GLY A 24 -9.15 10.13 -24.08
CA GLY A 24 -9.14 8.86 -23.34
C GLY A 24 -9.68 8.95 -21.91
N ILE A 25 -10.20 10.11 -21.50
CA ILE A 25 -10.81 10.30 -20.19
C ILE A 25 -12.29 9.97 -20.25
N VAL A 26 -12.80 9.24 -19.28
CA VAL A 26 -14.22 8.97 -19.09
C VAL A 26 -14.68 9.72 -17.86
N GLU A 27 -15.58 10.69 -18.04
CA GLU A 27 -16.24 11.37 -16.94
C GLU A 27 -17.56 10.68 -16.61
N ILE A 28 -17.71 10.30 -15.34
CA ILE A 28 -18.92 9.68 -14.82
C ILE A 28 -19.47 10.59 -13.74
N GLN A 29 -20.63 11.16 -14.00
CA GLN A 29 -21.32 11.97 -13.01
C GLN A 29 -22.17 11.05 -12.11
N LEU A 30 -21.75 10.93 -10.84
CA LEU A 30 -22.51 10.23 -9.82
C LEU A 30 -23.55 11.19 -9.23
N ASN A 31 -24.83 10.80 -9.23
CA ASN A 31 -25.91 11.57 -8.61
C ASN A 31 -26.02 11.33 -7.09
N SER A 32 -24.95 10.82 -6.47
CA SER A 32 -24.89 10.59 -5.03
C SER A 32 -23.89 11.55 -4.40
N GLU A 33 -24.35 12.38 -3.49
CA GLU A 33 -23.44 13.10 -2.59
C GLU A 33 -22.82 12.08 -1.63
N VAL A 34 -21.53 11.83 -1.76
CA VAL A 34 -20.79 11.10 -0.75
C VAL A 34 -20.51 12.07 0.39
N ASN A 35 -21.45 12.20 1.31
CA ASN A 35 -21.24 12.89 2.59
C ASN A 35 -20.33 12.03 3.49
N ASN A 36 -19.07 11.88 3.11
CA ASN A 36 -18.09 11.27 3.99
C ASN A 36 -17.54 12.34 4.93
N SER A 37 -18.23 12.54 6.07
CA SER A 37 -17.79 13.46 7.13
C SER A 37 -16.72 12.86 8.03
N SER A 38 -16.24 11.66 7.73
CA SER A 38 -15.22 10.97 8.54
C SER A 38 -13.85 11.59 8.30
N ASN A 39 -13.15 11.89 9.37
CA ASN A 39 -11.75 12.28 9.35
C ASN A 39 -10.80 11.10 9.58
N LYS A 40 -11.35 9.89 9.68
CA LYS A 40 -10.59 8.67 9.93
C LYS A 40 -9.77 8.29 8.72
N VAL A 41 -8.46 8.15 8.92
CA VAL A 41 -7.49 7.65 7.95
C VAL A 41 -6.95 6.33 8.48
N GLU A 42 -7.05 5.26 7.71
CA GLU A 42 -6.51 3.96 8.08
C GLU A 42 -5.30 3.63 7.22
N ILE A 43 -4.18 3.33 7.89
CA ILE A 43 -2.90 3.04 7.26
C ILE A 43 -2.41 1.68 7.75
N ALA A 44 -2.30 0.72 6.85
CA ALA A 44 -1.64 -0.56 7.13
C ALA A 44 -0.21 -0.54 6.59
N PHE A 45 0.74 -0.96 7.40
CA PHE A 45 2.12 -1.24 7.00
C PHE A 45 2.27 -2.75 6.84
N ILE A 46 2.39 -3.20 5.60
CA ILE A 46 2.62 -4.60 5.23
C ILE A 46 4.12 -4.71 4.94
N VAL A 47 4.84 -5.39 5.80
CA VAL A 47 6.31 -5.33 5.84
C VAL A 47 6.89 -6.71 5.69
N ASP A 48 7.73 -6.86 4.68
CA ASP A 48 8.64 -7.98 4.60
C ASP A 48 9.61 -7.94 5.79
N ALA A 49 9.70 -9.03 6.52
CA ALA A 49 10.58 -9.18 7.67
C ALA A 49 11.60 -10.30 7.46
N THR A 50 11.93 -10.60 6.21
CA THR A 50 13.06 -11.47 5.87
C THR A 50 14.39 -10.77 6.13
N GLY A 51 15.48 -11.52 6.10
CA GLY A 51 16.78 -11.04 6.58
C GLY A 51 17.32 -9.81 5.83
N SER A 52 16.98 -9.64 4.56
CA SER A 52 17.40 -8.53 3.70
C SER A 52 16.77 -7.18 4.08
N MET A 53 15.58 -7.20 4.71
CA MET A 53 14.77 -6.01 5.05
C MET A 53 15.14 -5.36 6.40
N GLY A 54 16.34 -5.62 6.91
CA GLY A 54 16.76 -5.12 8.22
C GLY A 54 16.72 -3.60 8.35
N ASP A 55 17.19 -2.90 7.35
CA ASP A 55 17.33 -1.44 7.35
C ASP A 55 15.97 -0.75 7.23
N GLU A 56 15.06 -1.28 6.40
CA GLU A 56 13.70 -0.78 6.26
C GLU A 56 12.89 -0.98 7.54
N LEU A 57 13.13 -2.09 8.23
CA LEU A 57 12.49 -2.35 9.52
C LEU A 57 13.02 -1.40 10.61
N GLU A 58 14.32 -1.11 10.64
CA GLU A 58 14.87 -0.12 11.58
C GLU A 58 14.34 1.29 11.29
N PHE A 59 14.21 1.66 9.99
CA PHE A 59 13.55 2.90 9.61
C PHE A 59 12.14 3.02 10.20
N LEU A 60 11.31 1.99 10.05
CA LEU A 60 9.96 2.01 10.64
C LEU A 60 9.98 2.17 12.16
N LYS A 61 10.95 1.55 12.84
CA LYS A 61 11.10 1.66 14.30
C LYS A 61 11.45 3.07 14.76
N ASP A 62 12.28 3.76 13.99
CA ASP A 62 12.85 5.05 14.37
C ASP A 62 11.99 6.23 13.88
N ASP A 63 11.48 6.15 12.67
CA ASP A 63 10.94 7.30 11.94
C ASP A 63 9.41 7.32 11.79
N LEU A 64 8.72 6.18 11.93
CA LEU A 64 7.28 6.11 11.70
C LEU A 64 6.50 7.08 12.59
N LYS A 65 6.95 7.30 13.82
CA LYS A 65 6.30 8.25 14.74
C LYS A 65 6.33 9.67 14.19
N ASP A 66 7.47 10.10 13.65
CA ASP A 66 7.62 11.41 13.01
C ASP A 66 6.70 11.55 11.79
N VAL A 67 6.65 10.53 10.95
CA VAL A 67 5.76 10.51 9.77
C VAL A 67 4.30 10.71 10.16
N ILE A 68 3.80 9.99 11.14
CA ILE A 68 2.40 10.10 11.58
C ILE A 68 2.13 11.47 12.21
N GLN A 69 2.99 11.92 13.12
CA GLN A 69 2.85 13.23 13.77
C GLN A 69 2.89 14.40 12.78
N ARG A 70 3.77 14.37 11.79
CA ARG A 70 3.83 15.39 10.74
C ARG A 70 2.59 15.36 9.85
N SER A 71 2.06 14.19 9.56
CA SER A 71 0.83 14.06 8.78
C SER A 71 -0.37 14.66 9.52
N GLU A 72 -0.48 14.44 10.84
CA GLU A 72 -1.49 15.07 11.69
C GLU A 72 -1.30 16.58 11.83
N GLN A 73 -0.06 17.05 11.94
CA GLN A 73 0.24 18.49 12.01
C GLN A 73 -0.15 19.22 10.71
N ASN A 74 0.06 18.60 9.55
CA ASN A 74 -0.31 19.15 8.26
C ASN A 74 -1.83 19.22 8.07
N ASN A 75 -2.58 18.34 8.72
CA ASN A 75 -4.03 18.37 8.74
C ASN A 75 -4.54 17.86 10.11
N SER A 76 -4.70 18.80 11.02
CA SER A 76 -5.11 18.51 12.42
C SER A 76 -6.53 17.95 12.58
N ALA A 77 -7.31 17.88 11.51
CA ALA A 77 -8.62 17.24 11.52
C ALA A 77 -8.53 15.72 11.33
N LEU A 78 -7.40 15.17 10.89
CA LEU A 78 -7.25 13.74 10.65
C LEU A 78 -7.18 12.95 11.96
N ASP A 79 -7.84 11.80 11.98
CA ASP A 79 -7.75 10.79 13.03
C ASP A 79 -7.10 9.55 12.41
N ILE A 80 -5.77 9.43 12.58
CA ILE A 80 -4.96 8.41 11.90
C ILE A 80 -4.91 7.14 12.72
N PHE A 81 -5.34 6.04 12.13
CA PHE A 81 -5.26 4.69 12.66
C PHE A 81 -4.18 3.91 11.90
N THR A 82 -3.27 3.30 12.64
CA THR A 82 -2.20 2.48 12.07
C THR A 82 -2.38 1.01 12.47
N GLY A 83 -2.18 0.11 11.50
CA GLY A 83 -2.12 -1.33 11.69
C GLY A 83 -0.89 -1.90 10.98
N THR A 84 -0.47 -3.11 11.33
CA THR A 84 0.71 -3.73 10.74
C THR A 84 0.48 -5.17 10.37
N VAL A 85 1.14 -5.60 9.31
CA VAL A 85 1.27 -6.99 8.88
C VAL A 85 2.73 -7.25 8.58
N PHE A 86 3.36 -8.17 9.29
CA PHE A 86 4.72 -8.63 9.02
C PHE A 86 4.66 -10.01 8.40
N TYR A 87 5.44 -10.23 7.36
CA TYR A 87 5.49 -11.53 6.71
C TYR A 87 6.93 -11.98 6.45
N ARG A 88 7.10 -13.25 6.27
CA ARG A 88 8.32 -13.92 5.83
C ARG A 88 7.97 -14.94 4.77
N ASP A 89 8.83 -15.92 4.55
CA ASP A 89 8.54 -16.97 3.60
C ASP A 89 8.01 -18.25 4.23
N ILE A 90 7.60 -19.16 3.35
CA ILE A 90 7.18 -20.53 3.68
C ILE A 90 8.35 -21.26 4.32
N ASN A 91 8.13 -21.90 5.47
CA ASN A 91 9.11 -22.59 6.31
C ASN A 91 9.96 -21.71 7.24
N ASP A 92 9.76 -20.40 7.27
CA ASP A 92 10.31 -19.55 8.31
C ASP A 92 9.60 -19.76 9.66
N ASP A 93 10.09 -19.09 10.72
CA ASP A 93 9.51 -19.15 12.07
C ASP A 93 8.01 -18.81 12.10
N TYR A 94 7.58 -17.96 11.18
CA TYR A 94 6.18 -17.61 10.94
C TYR A 94 5.99 -17.17 9.49
N LEU A 95 4.79 -17.35 8.98
CA LEU A 95 4.41 -16.88 7.66
C LEU A 95 3.92 -15.42 7.72
N VAL A 96 2.97 -15.13 8.63
CA VAL A 96 2.37 -13.79 8.80
C VAL A 96 2.11 -13.53 10.28
N LYS A 97 2.32 -12.28 10.72
CA LYS A 97 1.91 -11.75 12.02
C LYS A 97 1.31 -10.36 11.82
N SER A 98 0.23 -10.05 12.52
CA SER A 98 -0.44 -8.76 12.37
C SER A 98 -0.80 -8.12 13.71
N SER A 99 -0.95 -6.78 13.69
CA SER A 99 -1.62 -6.02 14.74
C SER A 99 -2.79 -5.25 14.13
N GLY A 100 -3.90 -5.17 14.87
CA GLY A 100 -5.08 -4.44 14.42
C GLY A 100 -4.87 -2.92 14.40
N PHE A 101 -5.84 -2.22 13.82
CA PHE A 101 -5.82 -0.75 13.77
C PHE A 101 -5.97 -0.11 15.16
N THR A 102 -5.11 0.86 15.44
CA THR A 102 -5.16 1.72 16.62
C THR A 102 -4.75 3.15 16.25
N ASN A 103 -5.35 4.16 16.89
CA ASN A 103 -4.90 5.55 16.77
C ASN A 103 -3.84 5.92 17.82
N ASN A 104 -3.42 4.98 18.63
CA ASN A 104 -2.27 5.16 19.52
C ASN A 104 -1.00 4.68 18.81
N ILE A 105 -0.24 5.62 18.24
CA ILE A 105 0.99 5.30 17.50
C ILE A 105 2.03 4.57 18.38
N ASP A 106 2.08 4.86 19.67
CA ASP A 106 3.04 4.19 20.55
C ASP A 106 2.73 2.68 20.67
N THR A 107 1.45 2.27 20.66
CA THR A 107 1.07 0.85 20.61
C THR A 107 1.53 0.17 19.32
N THR A 108 1.39 0.85 18.18
CA THR A 108 1.89 0.33 16.90
C THR A 108 3.41 0.19 16.92
N LEU A 109 4.11 1.20 17.45
CA LEU A 109 5.57 1.17 17.55
C LEU A 109 6.08 0.08 18.50
N GLU A 110 5.41 -0.16 19.62
CA GLU A 110 5.76 -1.27 20.52
C GLU A 110 5.67 -2.61 19.78
N TYR A 111 4.64 -2.79 18.97
CA TYR A 111 4.52 -4.01 18.16
C TYR A 111 5.62 -4.12 17.08
N ILE A 112 5.90 -3.02 16.35
CA ILE A 112 6.97 -2.98 15.35
C ILE A 112 8.34 -3.25 16.00
N LYS A 113 8.63 -2.66 17.14
CA LYS A 113 9.90 -2.86 17.89
C LYS A 113 10.09 -4.30 18.36
N SER A 114 9.01 -5.05 18.53
CA SER A 114 9.09 -6.47 18.85
C SER A 114 9.44 -7.37 17.66
N GLN A 115 9.40 -6.82 16.43
CA GLN A 115 9.75 -7.54 15.21
C GLN A 115 11.24 -7.41 14.89
N TYR A 116 11.77 -8.40 14.19
CA TYR A 116 13.15 -8.41 13.71
C TYR A 116 13.21 -9.08 12.34
N ALA A 117 14.14 -8.62 11.51
CA ALA A 117 14.40 -9.19 10.21
C ALA A 117 15.17 -10.51 10.37
N SER A 118 14.66 -11.59 9.81
CA SER A 118 15.28 -12.91 9.82
C SER A 118 14.55 -13.87 8.88
N GLY A 119 15.21 -14.94 8.47
CA GLY A 119 14.63 -15.90 7.53
C GLY A 119 14.83 -15.45 6.09
N GLY A 120 13.98 -15.93 5.18
CA GLY A 120 14.18 -15.82 3.76
C GLY A 120 15.31 -16.75 3.29
N GLY A 121 15.00 -17.82 2.58
CA GLY A 121 15.99 -18.80 2.12
C GLY A 121 16.24 -18.74 0.62
N ASP A 122 15.27 -18.26 -0.08
CA ASP A 122 15.22 -18.06 -1.53
C ASP A 122 14.63 -16.69 -1.87
N TYR A 123 14.63 -16.32 -3.13
CA TYR A 123 14.29 -14.97 -3.56
C TYR A 123 12.78 -14.65 -3.46
N PRO A 124 11.84 -15.56 -3.83
CA PRO A 124 10.42 -15.27 -3.67
C PRO A 124 9.98 -15.36 -2.21
N GLU A 125 9.03 -14.50 -1.83
CA GLU A 125 8.50 -14.38 -0.47
C GLU A 125 6.97 -14.45 -0.43
N ALA A 126 6.35 -14.60 0.75
CA ALA A 126 4.92 -14.85 0.88
C ALA A 126 4.06 -13.57 0.80
N VAL A 127 4.27 -12.74 -0.20
CA VAL A 127 3.55 -11.46 -0.43
C VAL A 127 2.03 -11.66 -0.52
N ASN A 128 1.57 -12.74 -1.20
CA ASN A 128 0.15 -13.05 -1.31
C ASN A 128 -0.50 -13.30 0.06
N SER A 129 0.19 -14.03 0.95
CA SER A 129 -0.29 -14.29 2.31
C SER A 129 -0.38 -13.01 3.13
N ALA A 130 0.59 -12.10 2.98
CA ALA A 130 0.59 -10.80 3.65
C ALA A 130 -0.56 -9.91 3.16
N LEU A 131 -0.79 -9.84 1.86
CA LEU A 131 -1.92 -9.10 1.28
C LEU A 131 -3.26 -9.70 1.72
N ASN A 132 -3.39 -11.02 1.73
CA ASN A 132 -4.60 -11.68 2.20
C ASN A 132 -4.89 -11.31 3.66
N GLU A 133 -3.90 -11.39 4.56
CA GLU A 133 -4.04 -10.97 5.96
C GLU A 133 -4.46 -9.50 6.07
N ALA A 134 -3.77 -8.61 5.36
CA ALA A 134 -4.06 -7.18 5.41
C ALA A 134 -5.47 -6.83 4.91
N LEU A 135 -5.93 -7.47 3.85
CA LEU A 135 -7.20 -7.13 3.21
C LEU A 135 -8.41 -7.83 3.83
N THR A 136 -8.21 -8.99 4.48
CA THR A 136 -9.32 -9.81 4.99
C THR A 136 -9.40 -9.88 6.51
N GLN A 137 -8.27 -9.76 7.23
CA GLN A 137 -8.23 -9.90 8.68
C GLN A 137 -8.13 -8.56 9.41
N LEU A 138 -7.43 -7.56 8.84
CA LEU A 138 -7.50 -6.21 9.39
C LEU A 138 -8.90 -5.64 9.22
N GLN A 139 -9.41 -5.06 10.31
CA GLN A 139 -10.79 -4.56 10.37
C GLN A 139 -10.89 -3.13 9.79
N TRP A 140 -10.82 -3.01 8.49
CA TRP A 140 -11.01 -1.75 7.78
C TRP A 140 -12.42 -1.19 8.00
N SER A 141 -12.52 0.08 8.34
CA SER A 141 -13.81 0.75 8.54
C SER A 141 -14.47 1.08 7.19
N LEU A 142 -15.78 0.91 7.11
CA LEU A 142 -16.54 1.28 5.91
C LEU A 142 -16.57 2.80 5.67
N ASN A 143 -16.43 3.59 6.74
CA ASN A 143 -16.59 5.05 6.70
C ASN A 143 -15.26 5.82 6.80
N SER A 144 -14.12 5.20 6.55
CA SER A 144 -12.84 5.91 6.54
C SER A 144 -12.76 6.89 5.38
N LYS A 145 -12.17 8.07 5.63
CA LYS A 145 -11.86 9.06 4.60
C LYS A 145 -10.94 8.48 3.53
N THR A 146 -9.91 7.75 3.98
CA THR A 146 -9.02 7.01 3.08
C THR A 146 -8.47 5.76 3.77
N ARG A 147 -8.09 4.78 2.95
CA ARG A 147 -7.45 3.52 3.35
C ARG A 147 -6.19 3.36 2.53
N ILE A 148 -5.06 3.23 3.20
CA ILE A 148 -3.73 3.12 2.60
C ILE A 148 -3.07 1.86 3.10
N ALA A 149 -2.53 1.05 2.20
CA ALA A 149 -1.70 -0.09 2.49
C ALA A 149 -0.31 0.14 1.89
N PHE A 150 0.66 0.54 2.72
CA PHE A 150 2.06 0.56 2.32
C PHE A 150 2.59 -0.88 2.33
N LEU A 151 3.08 -1.34 1.19
CA LEU A 151 3.67 -2.67 1.02
C LEU A 151 5.17 -2.53 0.82
N LEU A 152 5.94 -2.80 1.89
CA LEU A 152 7.40 -2.71 1.91
C LEU A 152 7.98 -4.08 1.59
N LEU A 153 8.81 -4.17 0.53
CA LEU A 153 9.37 -5.43 0.06
C LEU A 153 10.64 -5.21 -0.78
N ASP A 154 11.50 -6.23 -0.81
CA ASP A 154 12.67 -6.32 -1.70
C ASP A 154 12.67 -7.59 -2.58
N ALA A 155 11.61 -8.41 -2.47
CA ALA A 155 11.48 -9.67 -3.18
C ALA A 155 10.09 -9.87 -3.81
N PRO A 156 9.98 -10.65 -4.91
CA PRO A 156 8.70 -10.96 -5.55
C PRO A 156 7.86 -11.93 -4.72
N PRO A 157 6.54 -12.02 -4.99
CA PRO A 157 5.76 -13.16 -4.56
C PRO A 157 6.21 -14.44 -5.25
N HIS A 158 5.94 -15.58 -4.64
CA HIS A 158 6.06 -16.87 -5.33
C HIS A 158 5.25 -16.87 -6.63
N HIS A 159 5.77 -17.51 -7.68
CA HIS A 159 5.17 -17.52 -9.01
C HIS A 159 4.68 -18.92 -9.39
N ASN A 160 3.40 -19.18 -9.18
CA ASN A 160 2.67 -20.28 -9.76
C ASN A 160 1.23 -19.82 -10.10
N SER A 161 0.51 -20.60 -10.90
CA SER A 161 -0.82 -20.21 -11.40
C SER A 161 -1.82 -19.89 -10.27
N GLN A 162 -1.77 -20.59 -9.17
CA GLN A 162 -2.66 -20.37 -8.02
C GLN A 162 -2.35 -19.03 -7.33
N ILE A 163 -1.09 -18.74 -7.08
CA ILE A 163 -0.67 -17.48 -6.44
C ILE A 163 -0.94 -16.29 -7.36
N VAL A 164 -0.75 -16.44 -8.66
CA VAL A 164 -1.08 -15.38 -9.63
C VAL A 164 -2.58 -15.06 -9.63
N GLU A 165 -3.43 -16.08 -9.60
CA GLU A 165 -4.89 -15.91 -9.49
C GLU A 165 -5.26 -15.25 -8.15
N GLU A 166 -4.70 -15.73 -7.04
CA GLU A 166 -4.90 -15.14 -5.71
C GLU A 166 -4.49 -13.66 -5.65
N LEU A 167 -3.33 -13.31 -6.18
CA LEU A 167 -2.87 -11.91 -6.23
C LEU A 167 -3.80 -11.02 -7.07
N HIS A 168 -4.31 -11.54 -8.19
CA HIS A 168 -5.29 -10.82 -9.01
C HIS A 168 -6.59 -10.57 -8.22
N ASP A 169 -7.08 -11.57 -7.50
CA ASP A 169 -8.28 -11.45 -6.68
C ASP A 169 -8.07 -10.48 -5.52
N LEU A 170 -6.90 -10.52 -4.86
CA LEU A 170 -6.55 -9.61 -3.77
C LEU A 170 -6.45 -8.16 -4.23
N VAL A 171 -5.85 -7.91 -5.39
CA VAL A 171 -5.81 -6.55 -5.96
C VAL A 171 -7.21 -6.06 -6.33
N THR A 172 -8.04 -6.91 -6.88
CA THR A 172 -9.46 -6.60 -7.17
C THR A 172 -10.20 -6.28 -5.87
N LEU A 173 -10.07 -7.11 -4.84
CA LEU A 173 -10.67 -6.89 -3.52
C LEU A 173 -10.19 -5.58 -2.88
N SER A 174 -8.91 -5.24 -3.05
CA SER A 174 -8.34 -3.98 -2.56
C SER A 174 -9.02 -2.78 -3.23
N ALA A 175 -9.17 -2.83 -4.55
CA ALA A 175 -9.84 -1.79 -5.32
C ALA A 175 -11.33 -1.66 -4.93
N GLU A 176 -12.04 -2.77 -4.77
CA GLU A 176 -13.44 -2.82 -4.32
C GLU A 176 -13.63 -2.19 -2.93
N LYS A 177 -12.70 -2.47 -2.01
CA LYS A 177 -12.70 -1.88 -0.67
C LYS A 177 -12.19 -0.43 -0.62
N GLY A 178 -11.73 0.12 -1.74
CA GLY A 178 -11.11 1.45 -1.81
C GLY A 178 -9.81 1.55 -1.01
N ILE A 179 -9.08 0.45 -0.86
CA ILE A 179 -7.76 0.40 -0.22
C ILE A 179 -6.71 0.66 -1.30
N LYS A 180 -5.89 1.68 -1.12
CA LYS A 180 -4.80 2.00 -2.03
C LYS A 180 -3.56 1.23 -1.65
N ILE A 181 -3.11 0.32 -2.50
CA ILE A 181 -1.82 -0.34 -2.32
C ILE A 181 -0.72 0.60 -2.80
N ILE A 182 0.21 0.91 -1.92
CA ILE A 182 1.39 1.73 -2.20
C ILE A 182 2.62 0.86 -1.98
N PRO A 183 3.11 0.19 -3.03
CA PRO A 183 4.36 -0.56 -2.91
C PRO A 183 5.53 0.40 -2.68
N VAL A 184 6.33 0.06 -1.69
CA VAL A 184 7.61 0.71 -1.36
C VAL A 184 8.68 -0.34 -1.57
N THR A 185 9.25 -0.35 -2.76
CA THR A 185 10.22 -1.38 -3.15
C THR A 185 11.63 -0.97 -2.76
N ALA A 186 12.30 -1.84 -2.02
CA ALA A 186 13.69 -1.67 -1.65
C ALA A 186 14.65 -2.19 -2.73
N SER A 187 15.95 -2.13 -2.47
CA SER A 187 16.98 -2.62 -3.38
C SER A 187 16.89 -4.14 -3.57
N GLY A 188 17.16 -4.58 -4.77
CA GLY A 188 17.23 -6.02 -5.08
C GLY A 188 16.09 -6.56 -5.92
N ILE A 189 15.01 -5.82 -6.10
CA ILE A 189 13.91 -6.28 -6.95
C ILE A 189 14.33 -6.35 -8.42
N ASP A 190 13.81 -7.35 -9.12
CA ASP A 190 13.94 -7.45 -10.57
C ASP A 190 12.86 -6.63 -11.31
N LYS A 191 13.00 -6.55 -12.64
CA LYS A 191 12.06 -5.79 -13.49
C LYS A 191 10.64 -6.36 -13.50
N GLU A 192 10.50 -7.66 -13.30
CA GLU A 192 9.19 -8.32 -13.28
C GLU A 192 8.46 -7.97 -12.00
N THR A 193 9.18 -7.96 -10.88
CA THR A 193 8.66 -7.50 -9.59
C THR A 193 8.30 -6.02 -9.64
N GLU A 194 9.15 -5.17 -10.21
CA GLU A 194 8.84 -3.75 -10.40
C GLU A 194 7.55 -3.57 -11.21
N PHE A 195 7.40 -4.29 -12.32
CA PHE A 195 6.20 -4.24 -13.14
C PHE A 195 4.95 -4.67 -12.36
N LEU A 196 5.03 -5.76 -11.60
CA LEU A 196 3.93 -6.25 -10.79
C LEU A 196 3.52 -5.23 -9.71
N MET A 197 4.48 -4.61 -9.03
CA MET A 197 4.21 -3.60 -8.01
C MET A 197 3.61 -2.32 -8.60
N ARG A 198 4.04 -1.91 -9.79
CA ARG A 198 3.40 -0.84 -10.56
C ARG A 198 1.96 -1.19 -10.94
N PHE A 199 1.70 -2.44 -11.32
CA PHE A 199 0.36 -2.92 -11.60
C PHE A 199 -0.53 -2.84 -10.34
N PHE A 200 -0.05 -3.25 -9.16
CA PHE A 200 -0.80 -3.13 -7.91
C PHE A 200 -1.18 -1.67 -7.62
N SER A 201 -0.20 -0.76 -7.74
CA SER A 201 -0.45 0.66 -7.46
C SER A 201 -1.48 1.27 -8.41
N VAL A 202 -1.35 1.03 -9.71
CA VAL A 202 -2.28 1.57 -10.72
C VAL A 202 -3.69 1.01 -10.53
N SER A 203 -3.81 -0.30 -10.30
CA SER A 203 -5.11 -0.99 -10.17
C SER A 203 -5.88 -0.55 -8.93
N THR A 204 -5.21 -0.07 -7.89
CA THR A 204 -5.82 0.36 -6.62
C THR A 204 -5.79 1.87 -6.41
N ASN A 205 -5.48 2.66 -7.45
CA ASN A 205 -5.32 4.10 -7.39
C ASN A 205 -4.30 4.56 -6.33
N GLY A 206 -3.23 3.78 -6.18
CA GLY A 206 -2.08 4.06 -5.33
C GLY A 206 -0.95 4.77 -6.07
N THR A 207 0.23 4.78 -5.46
CA THR A 207 1.47 5.32 -6.03
C THR A 207 2.57 4.27 -5.84
N TYR A 208 3.32 4.00 -6.89
CA TYR A 208 4.52 3.16 -6.79
C TYR A 208 5.69 3.99 -6.24
N VAL A 209 6.39 3.44 -5.26
CA VAL A 209 7.56 4.04 -4.60
C VAL A 209 8.75 3.09 -4.76
N PHE A 210 9.90 3.67 -5.07
CA PHE A 210 11.17 2.96 -5.13
C PHE A 210 12.18 3.65 -4.23
N ILE A 211 12.83 2.88 -3.34
CA ILE A 211 13.86 3.40 -2.44
C ILE A 211 15.19 3.46 -3.21
N THR A 212 15.83 4.63 -3.22
CA THR A 212 17.13 4.86 -3.85
C THR A 212 18.22 5.11 -2.79
N ASN A 213 19.50 5.11 -3.19
CA ASN A 213 20.62 5.44 -2.31
C ASN A 213 20.49 6.81 -1.62
N ASP A 214 19.76 7.73 -2.22
CA ASP A 214 19.54 9.07 -1.69
C ASP A 214 18.34 9.14 -0.70
N SER A 215 17.65 8.03 -0.48
CA SER A 215 16.50 7.97 0.44
C SER A 215 16.88 8.08 1.92
N GLY A 216 18.16 7.95 2.25
CA GLY A 216 18.67 7.95 3.61
C GLY A 216 18.56 6.61 4.33
N ILE A 217 18.19 5.55 3.62
CA ILE A 217 17.98 4.20 4.15
C ILE A 217 18.82 3.20 3.36
N GLY A 218 19.50 2.32 4.06
CA GLY A 218 19.99 1.05 3.58
C GLY A 218 21.26 1.06 2.75
N ASN A 219 21.52 -0.11 2.21
CA ASN A 219 22.66 -0.44 1.36
C ASN A 219 22.49 0.15 -0.05
N ASP A 220 23.50 -0.03 -0.92
CA ASP A 220 23.48 0.43 -2.31
C ASP A 220 22.24 -0.07 -3.06
N HIS A 221 21.41 0.86 -3.53
CA HIS A 221 20.18 0.58 -4.27
C HIS A 221 20.39 0.69 -5.78
N ILE A 222 19.53 -0.01 -6.53
CA ILE A 222 19.55 0.01 -8.01
C ILE A 222 18.73 1.21 -8.49
N GLU A 223 19.16 1.86 -9.56
CA GLU A 223 18.38 2.92 -10.19
C GLU A 223 17.06 2.39 -10.77
N ALA A 224 15.99 3.18 -10.64
CA ALA A 224 14.69 2.85 -11.22
C ALA A 224 14.79 2.62 -12.73
N SER A 225 14.17 1.56 -13.22
CA SER A 225 14.34 1.11 -14.61
C SER A 225 13.54 1.91 -15.63
N VAL A 226 12.55 2.69 -15.22
CA VAL A 226 11.62 3.40 -16.12
C VAL A 226 11.14 4.74 -15.55
N GLY A 227 11.17 5.79 -16.38
CA GLY A 227 10.51 7.08 -16.14
C GLY A 227 11.37 8.13 -15.45
N GLU A 228 10.84 9.35 -15.37
CA GLU A 228 11.37 10.40 -14.52
C GLU A 228 10.91 10.13 -13.07
N TYR A 229 11.82 10.28 -12.11
CA TYR A 229 11.51 10.11 -10.68
C TYR A 229 12.07 11.28 -9.89
N GLU A 230 11.36 11.66 -8.83
CA GLU A 230 11.83 12.63 -7.85
C GLU A 230 12.48 11.89 -6.70
N VAL A 231 13.67 12.33 -6.28
CA VAL A 231 14.38 11.79 -5.12
C VAL A 231 14.06 12.65 -3.91
N GLU A 232 13.49 12.04 -2.89
CA GLU A 232 13.19 12.65 -1.61
C GLU A 232 13.41 11.65 -0.47
N ASN A 233 13.59 12.13 0.76
CA ASN A 233 13.69 11.25 1.91
C ASN A 233 12.38 10.45 2.10
N LEU A 234 12.49 9.19 2.51
CA LEU A 234 11.31 8.32 2.66
C LEU A 234 10.28 8.88 3.64
N ASN A 235 10.71 9.55 4.72
CA ASN A 235 9.82 10.24 5.65
C ASN A 235 8.97 11.29 4.95
N ASP A 236 9.60 12.16 4.16
CA ASP A 236 8.93 13.25 3.45
C ASP A 236 7.95 12.69 2.42
N LEU A 237 8.36 11.65 1.71
CA LEU A 237 7.53 10.92 0.75
C LEU A 237 6.29 10.32 1.42
N LEU A 238 6.44 9.59 2.53
CA LEU A 238 5.31 8.99 3.23
C LEU A 238 4.34 10.06 3.75
N VAL A 239 4.85 11.14 4.36
CA VAL A 239 4.03 12.29 4.80
C VAL A 239 3.28 12.90 3.61
N ARG A 240 3.95 13.13 2.50
CA ARG A 240 3.34 13.67 1.28
C ARG A 240 2.23 12.77 0.73
N LEU A 241 2.46 11.45 0.69
CA LEU A 241 1.46 10.49 0.20
C LEU A 241 0.26 10.38 1.14
N ILE A 242 0.48 10.33 2.46
CA ILE A 242 -0.62 10.35 3.44
C ILE A 242 -1.46 11.61 3.25
N ASN A 243 -0.84 12.78 3.17
CA ASN A 243 -1.55 14.03 2.97
C ASN A 243 -2.26 14.09 1.61
N LYS A 244 -1.62 13.65 0.52
CA LYS A 244 -2.22 13.58 -0.82
C LYS A 244 -3.52 12.78 -0.82
N TYR A 245 -3.52 11.62 -0.20
CA TYR A 245 -4.68 10.72 -0.19
C TYR A 245 -5.72 11.05 0.89
N SER A 246 -5.36 11.90 1.86
CA SER A 246 -6.25 12.34 2.94
C SER A 246 -6.81 13.75 2.74
N SER A 247 -6.29 14.51 1.76
CA SER A 247 -6.84 15.82 1.43
C SER A 247 -8.20 15.69 0.74
N ASP A 248 -9.08 16.63 0.97
CA ASP A 248 -10.28 16.78 0.17
C ASP A 248 -9.87 17.14 -1.25
N SER A 249 -10.41 16.43 -2.25
CA SER A 249 -10.17 16.75 -3.65
C SER A 249 -10.64 18.19 -3.86
N SER A 250 -9.70 19.14 -3.92
CA SER A 250 -10.02 20.48 -4.37
C SER A 250 -10.44 20.38 -5.83
N ASN A 251 -11.71 20.70 -6.11
CA ASN A 251 -12.24 20.86 -7.46
C ASN A 251 -11.41 21.86 -8.28
#